data_d1ff61ce3fcccbec585f6dbf78c118ec
#
_entry.id   d1ff61ce3fcccbec585f6dbf78c118ec
#
_cell.length_a   1.000
_cell.length_b   1.000
_cell.length_c   1.000
_cell.angle_alpha   90.00
_cell.angle_beta   90.00
_cell.angle_gamma   90.00
#
_symmetry.space_group_name_H-M   'P 1'
#
loop_
_entity.id
_entity.type
_entity.pdbx_description
1 polymer ?
#
loop_
_entity_poly.entity_id
_entity_poly.type
_entity_poly.pdbx_seq_one_letter_code
_entity_poly.pdbx_strand_id
1 'polypeptide(L)'
;MQEIKKVPIGIEDFKKIIDKNCYFVDKTLMIKDLLNSGADVILFTRPRRFGKTLNLSMIKYFFEKTEESNAYLFDNKNISKYPEYMAYQGQYPVIFLSLKSMKQPTFEESFEVFKELIKFEFLRHKKAIFNSNKTEKTNLDKVSRFIEMKADKAEYNTSVSFLSKILADVYNKKVILLIDEYDVPLENAYACGFYEKMINLVRSVFESALKTNSSLEFGVLTGCMRVSKESIFTGLNNLMVCSILNAEFNTAFGFTQKEIDEMLEYYQLSEKQKDIKKWYDGYNFGRAEIYNPWSALNYIKTANADKNAPMIPYWSNTSSNIIVKRLIEESDEETKAVVEELINGVPVESYIYEDVTYGEIDVNSNCIWSFLLFTGYLKVIDRQSVNNRQLYKMVIPNLEIKIIYEDSIVNWFDKNIKSENRDDFFKSVLEKDADKINKYIQNWLADTISYYDEKENYYHGFLAGVLTGFKGYRVVSNRESGNGRYDLFIKSRIGRNTGIIFEFKISPTEDEMETYADIALQQIEDRNYEQELRNDRYQKIIKYGISFCEKLCYVKLSPYSD
;
A
#
# COMPACT_ATOMS: atom_id res chain seq x y z
N MET A 1 -26.65 -17.77 22.72
CA MET A 1 -25.98 -16.67 22.00
C MET A 1 -25.09 -17.31 20.95
N GLN A 2 -25.23 -16.93 19.69
CA GLN A 2 -24.36 -17.41 18.62
C GLN A 2 -22.94 -16.86 18.91
N GLU A 3 -21.94 -17.72 18.92
CA GLU A 3 -20.55 -17.30 19.16
C GLU A 3 -20.11 -16.32 18.06
N ILE A 4 -19.65 -15.14 18.43
CA ILE A 4 -19.19 -14.11 17.48
C ILE A 4 -17.93 -14.64 16.79
N LYS A 5 -17.95 -14.71 15.45
CA LYS A 5 -16.80 -15.13 14.65
C LYS A 5 -15.60 -14.21 14.85
N LYS A 6 -14.42 -14.78 14.84
CA LYS A 6 -13.16 -14.03 14.97
C LYS A 6 -12.85 -13.21 13.71
N VAL A 7 -12.32 -12.00 13.89
CA VAL A 7 -11.82 -11.20 12.76
C VAL A 7 -10.52 -11.81 12.22
N PRO A 8 -10.40 -12.13 10.91
CA PRO A 8 -9.25 -12.85 10.36
C PRO A 8 -8.07 -11.92 10.05
N ILE A 9 -7.29 -11.53 11.05
CA ILE A 9 -6.12 -10.67 10.82
C ILE A 9 -4.91 -11.51 10.39
N GLY A 10 -4.32 -11.16 9.24
CA GLY A 10 -3.09 -11.78 8.74
C GLY A 10 -3.25 -13.24 8.27
N ILE A 11 -4.48 -13.71 8.04
CA ILE A 11 -4.76 -15.02 7.48
C ILE A 11 -4.91 -14.89 5.97
N GLU A 12 -3.98 -15.48 5.22
CA GLU A 12 -3.92 -15.45 3.75
C GLU A 12 -4.42 -16.76 3.11
N ASP A 13 -4.83 -17.74 3.92
CA ASP A 13 -5.28 -19.07 3.50
C ASP A 13 -6.78 -19.25 3.76
N PHE A 14 -7.53 -19.55 2.69
CA PHE A 14 -9.00 -19.67 2.73
C PHE A 14 -9.46 -20.82 3.64
N LYS A 15 -8.83 -22.00 3.53
CA LYS A 15 -9.17 -23.15 4.38
C LYS A 15 -9.01 -22.80 5.85
N LYS A 16 -7.93 -22.12 6.20
CA LYS A 16 -7.64 -21.71 7.57
C LYS A 16 -8.67 -20.71 8.12
N ILE A 17 -9.24 -19.83 7.28
CA ILE A 17 -10.32 -18.92 7.67
C ILE A 17 -11.57 -19.72 8.02
N ILE A 18 -11.95 -20.68 7.18
CA ILE A 18 -13.15 -21.51 7.39
C ILE A 18 -12.99 -22.44 8.59
N ASP A 19 -11.88 -23.18 8.67
CA ASP A 19 -11.61 -24.16 9.73
C ASP A 19 -11.53 -23.48 11.13
N LYS A 20 -11.05 -22.23 11.18
CA LYS A 20 -11.00 -21.45 12.44
C LYS A 20 -12.29 -20.71 12.77
N ASN A 21 -13.35 -20.89 11.98
CA ASN A 21 -14.64 -20.19 12.12
C ASN A 21 -14.46 -18.66 12.19
N CYS A 22 -13.60 -18.10 11.32
CA CYS A 22 -13.43 -16.66 11.20
C CYS A 22 -14.56 -16.03 10.35
N TYR A 23 -14.78 -14.73 10.51
CA TYR A 23 -15.67 -13.99 9.63
C TYR A 23 -15.05 -13.95 8.22
N PHE A 24 -15.82 -14.32 7.22
CA PHE A 24 -15.39 -14.35 5.82
C PHE A 24 -16.35 -13.53 4.96
N VAL A 25 -15.83 -12.52 4.28
CA VAL A 25 -16.55 -11.80 3.23
C VAL A 25 -16.52 -12.66 1.97
N ASP A 26 -17.71 -13.11 1.55
CA ASP A 26 -17.85 -14.14 0.53
C ASP A 26 -17.56 -13.62 -0.89
N LYS A 27 -16.38 -13.91 -1.39
CA LYS A 27 -15.93 -13.61 -2.76
C LYS A 27 -15.98 -14.83 -3.70
N THR A 28 -16.67 -15.91 -3.32
CA THR A 28 -16.66 -17.16 -4.10
C THR A 28 -17.27 -17.02 -5.49
N LEU A 29 -18.10 -16.00 -5.76
CA LEU A 29 -18.61 -15.72 -7.11
C LEU A 29 -17.51 -15.35 -8.11
N MET A 30 -16.30 -14.94 -7.66
CA MET A 30 -15.15 -14.78 -8.51
C MET A 30 -14.83 -16.05 -9.32
N ILE A 31 -15.13 -17.24 -8.78
CA ILE A 31 -14.92 -18.52 -9.46
C ILE A 31 -15.84 -18.64 -10.68
N LYS A 32 -17.11 -18.22 -10.54
CA LYS A 32 -18.06 -18.15 -11.65
C LYS A 32 -17.57 -17.20 -12.74
N ASP A 33 -17.09 -16.01 -12.34
CA ASP A 33 -16.61 -15.00 -13.27
C ASP A 33 -15.34 -15.49 -14.00
N LEU A 34 -14.44 -16.22 -13.32
CA LEU A 34 -13.27 -16.86 -13.91
C LEU A 34 -13.67 -17.87 -14.98
N LEU A 35 -14.60 -18.78 -14.68
CA LEU A 35 -15.06 -19.81 -15.62
C LEU A 35 -15.76 -19.21 -16.84
N ASN A 36 -16.43 -18.06 -16.67
CA ASN A 36 -17.13 -17.37 -17.76
C ASN A 36 -16.23 -16.43 -18.57
N SER A 37 -15.04 -16.11 -18.11
CA SER A 37 -14.14 -15.13 -18.78
C SER A 37 -13.65 -15.63 -20.14
N GLY A 38 -13.52 -16.95 -20.31
CA GLY A 38 -12.98 -17.55 -21.52
C GLY A 38 -11.49 -17.24 -21.78
N ALA A 39 -10.79 -16.65 -20.83
CA ALA A 39 -9.38 -16.32 -20.96
C ALA A 39 -8.48 -17.49 -20.55
N ASP A 40 -7.46 -17.78 -21.38
CA ASP A 40 -6.47 -18.81 -21.05
C ASP A 40 -5.57 -18.37 -19.87
N VAL A 41 -5.23 -17.09 -19.79
CA VAL A 41 -4.40 -16.53 -18.71
C VAL A 41 -4.96 -15.20 -18.25
N ILE A 42 -5.13 -15.05 -16.94
CA ILE A 42 -5.62 -13.81 -16.33
C ILE A 42 -4.58 -13.26 -15.36
N LEU A 43 -4.25 -11.99 -15.50
CA LEU A 43 -3.41 -11.26 -14.58
C LEU A 43 -4.27 -10.25 -13.79
N PHE A 44 -4.35 -10.43 -12.49
CA PHE A 44 -4.94 -9.45 -11.59
C PHE A 44 -3.88 -8.52 -10.99
N THR A 45 -3.95 -7.25 -11.34
CA THR A 45 -3.14 -6.23 -10.67
C THR A 45 -4.00 -5.44 -9.69
N ARG A 46 -3.68 -5.58 -8.40
CA ARG A 46 -4.37 -4.92 -7.29
C ARG A 46 -3.35 -4.44 -6.27
N PRO A 47 -3.60 -3.34 -5.56
CA PRO A 47 -2.71 -2.87 -4.51
C PRO A 47 -2.45 -3.95 -3.46
N ARG A 48 -1.41 -3.78 -2.66
CA ARG A 48 -1.11 -4.71 -1.57
C ARG A 48 -2.22 -4.69 -0.52
N ARG A 49 -2.45 -5.83 0.16
CA ARG A 49 -3.46 -6.00 1.22
C ARG A 49 -4.93 -6.03 0.77
N PHE A 50 -5.21 -6.17 -0.53
CA PHE A 50 -6.56 -6.31 -1.08
C PHE A 50 -7.03 -7.77 -1.24
N GLY A 51 -6.39 -8.74 -0.59
CA GLY A 51 -6.86 -10.12 -0.54
C GLY A 51 -6.44 -10.99 -1.74
N LYS A 52 -5.42 -10.61 -2.52
CA LYS A 52 -4.92 -11.39 -3.68
C LYS A 52 -4.60 -12.84 -3.33
N THR A 53 -3.71 -13.05 -2.37
CA THR A 53 -3.30 -14.38 -1.90
C THR A 53 -4.46 -15.20 -1.37
N LEU A 54 -5.37 -14.57 -0.60
CA LEU A 54 -6.55 -15.23 -0.06
C LEU A 54 -7.47 -15.76 -1.16
N ASN A 55 -7.77 -14.91 -2.17
CA ASN A 55 -8.60 -15.31 -3.30
C ASN A 55 -7.93 -16.40 -4.14
N LEU A 56 -6.62 -16.32 -4.34
CA LEU A 56 -5.87 -17.35 -5.05
C LEU A 56 -5.90 -18.69 -4.29
N SER A 57 -5.79 -18.65 -2.95
CA SER A 57 -5.95 -19.86 -2.13
C SER A 57 -7.37 -20.43 -2.19
N MET A 58 -8.39 -19.58 -2.24
CA MET A 58 -9.79 -19.99 -2.44
C MET A 58 -9.96 -20.70 -3.78
N ILE A 59 -9.43 -20.13 -4.88
CA ILE A 59 -9.45 -20.73 -6.21
C ILE A 59 -8.76 -22.09 -6.19
N LYS A 60 -7.57 -22.18 -5.56
CA LYS A 60 -6.85 -23.43 -5.37
C LYS A 60 -7.73 -24.49 -4.71
N TYR A 61 -8.28 -24.24 -3.54
CA TYR A 61 -9.10 -25.19 -2.80
C TYR A 61 -10.40 -25.56 -3.53
N PHE A 62 -10.91 -24.68 -4.38
CA PHE A 62 -12.08 -25.00 -5.19
C PHE A 62 -11.76 -26.03 -6.27
N PHE A 63 -10.72 -25.79 -7.07
CA PHE A 63 -10.45 -26.64 -8.24
C PHE A 63 -9.63 -27.89 -7.92
N GLU A 64 -8.80 -27.82 -6.88
CA GLU A 64 -7.79 -28.87 -6.62
C GLU A 64 -8.41 -30.20 -6.25
N LYS A 65 -8.03 -31.24 -7.03
CA LYS A 65 -8.35 -32.63 -6.72
C LYS A 65 -7.41 -33.15 -5.65
N THR A 66 -7.97 -33.45 -4.49
CA THR A 66 -7.26 -33.93 -3.29
C THR A 66 -7.83 -35.27 -2.83
N GLU A 67 -7.09 -36.02 -2.00
CA GLU A 67 -7.59 -37.27 -1.40
C GLU A 67 -8.80 -37.04 -0.51
N GLU A 68 -8.72 -36.01 0.34
CA GLU A 68 -9.84 -35.53 1.15
C GLU A 68 -10.52 -34.35 0.43
N SER A 69 -11.84 -34.42 0.30
CA SER A 69 -12.58 -33.37 -0.42
C SER A 69 -12.55 -32.05 0.32
N ASN A 70 -12.26 -30.97 -0.41
CA ASN A 70 -12.37 -29.59 0.08
C ASN A 70 -13.78 -28.99 -0.15
N ALA A 71 -14.78 -29.79 -0.55
CA ALA A 71 -16.12 -29.30 -0.89
C ALA A 71 -16.77 -28.57 0.27
N TYR A 72 -16.59 -29.03 1.51
CA TYR A 72 -17.18 -28.44 2.71
C TYR A 72 -16.79 -26.97 2.93
N LEU A 73 -15.64 -26.51 2.38
CA LEU A 73 -15.19 -25.13 2.46
C LEU A 73 -16.15 -24.17 1.76
N PHE A 74 -16.91 -24.68 0.79
CA PHE A 74 -17.83 -23.94 -0.05
C PHE A 74 -19.30 -24.11 0.36
N ASP A 75 -19.57 -24.88 1.42
CA ASP A 75 -20.92 -25.02 1.97
C ASP A 75 -21.46 -23.66 2.41
N ASN A 76 -22.69 -23.37 2.01
CA ASN A 76 -23.37 -22.10 2.30
C ASN A 76 -22.65 -20.84 1.78
N LYS A 77 -21.74 -20.98 0.80
CA LYS A 77 -21.15 -19.86 0.07
C LYS A 77 -21.99 -19.52 -1.16
N ASN A 78 -21.80 -18.30 -1.68
CA ASN A 78 -22.57 -17.83 -2.83
C ASN A 78 -22.40 -18.72 -4.06
N ILE A 79 -21.22 -19.29 -4.30
CA ILE A 79 -20.96 -20.21 -5.43
C ILE A 79 -21.79 -21.50 -5.32
N SER A 80 -22.09 -22.00 -4.11
CA SER A 80 -22.86 -23.23 -3.91
C SER A 80 -24.31 -23.15 -4.43
N LYS A 81 -24.81 -21.93 -4.68
CA LYS A 81 -26.13 -21.69 -5.29
C LYS A 81 -26.16 -22.01 -6.79
N TYR A 82 -25.02 -22.32 -7.41
CA TYR A 82 -24.84 -22.53 -8.84
C TYR A 82 -24.28 -23.94 -9.10
N PRO A 83 -25.13 -25.00 -9.20
CA PRO A 83 -24.69 -26.38 -9.37
C PRO A 83 -23.81 -26.61 -10.60
N GLU A 84 -24.05 -25.85 -11.68
CA GLU A 84 -23.28 -25.92 -12.92
C GLU A 84 -21.81 -25.56 -12.73
N TYR A 85 -21.48 -24.61 -11.84
CA TYR A 85 -20.11 -24.25 -11.49
C TYR A 85 -19.55 -25.17 -10.42
N MET A 86 -20.37 -25.65 -9.48
CA MET A 86 -19.95 -26.62 -8.47
C MET A 86 -19.47 -27.95 -9.09
N ALA A 87 -19.92 -28.28 -10.31
CA ALA A 87 -19.44 -29.46 -11.04
C ALA A 87 -17.91 -29.44 -11.33
N TYR A 88 -17.28 -28.27 -11.32
CA TYR A 88 -15.84 -28.12 -11.48
C TYR A 88 -15.04 -28.30 -10.18
N GLN A 89 -15.72 -28.34 -9.03
CA GLN A 89 -15.09 -28.41 -7.72
C GLN A 89 -14.33 -29.75 -7.54
N GLY A 90 -13.04 -29.66 -7.18
CA GLY A 90 -12.18 -30.81 -6.92
C GLY A 90 -11.83 -31.65 -8.16
N GLN A 91 -11.90 -31.08 -9.37
CA GLN A 91 -11.74 -31.83 -10.62
C GLN A 91 -10.37 -31.69 -11.29
N TYR A 92 -9.51 -30.74 -10.86
CA TYR A 92 -8.29 -30.38 -11.58
C TYR A 92 -7.04 -30.59 -10.74
N PRO A 93 -5.92 -31.00 -11.36
CA PRO A 93 -4.63 -30.78 -10.76
C PRO A 93 -4.31 -29.28 -10.75
N VAL A 94 -3.81 -28.76 -9.63
CA VAL A 94 -3.50 -27.33 -9.44
C VAL A 94 -2.04 -27.18 -9.09
N ILE A 95 -1.30 -26.37 -9.84
CA ILE A 95 0.05 -25.90 -9.49
C ILE A 95 -0.09 -24.52 -8.83
N PHE A 96 0.48 -24.34 -7.64
CA PHE A 96 0.43 -23.09 -6.89
C PHE A 96 1.82 -22.62 -6.51
N LEU A 97 2.23 -21.47 -7.04
CA LEU A 97 3.53 -20.86 -6.77
C LEU A 97 3.35 -19.46 -6.18
N SER A 98 3.84 -19.21 -4.96
CA SER A 98 3.95 -17.86 -4.42
C SER A 98 5.39 -17.39 -4.47
N LEU A 99 5.65 -16.33 -5.25
CA LEU A 99 6.99 -15.78 -5.42
C LEU A 99 7.36 -14.74 -4.33
N LYS A 100 6.51 -14.61 -3.30
CA LYS A 100 6.65 -13.67 -2.18
C LYS A 100 8.00 -13.76 -1.46
N SER A 101 8.55 -14.97 -1.34
CA SER A 101 9.82 -15.24 -0.65
C SER A 101 11.07 -14.91 -1.47
N MET A 102 10.94 -14.64 -2.76
CA MET A 102 12.07 -14.32 -3.65
C MET A 102 12.60 -12.88 -3.46
N LYS A 103 12.64 -12.41 -2.21
CA LYS A 103 13.20 -11.12 -1.79
C LYS A 103 14.57 -11.34 -1.15
N GLN A 104 15.58 -11.55 -1.97
CA GLN A 104 16.95 -11.83 -1.52
C GLN A 104 17.91 -10.74 -2.03
N PRO A 105 19.04 -10.51 -1.37
CA PRO A 105 20.00 -9.47 -1.77
C PRO A 105 20.74 -9.77 -3.07
N THR A 106 20.80 -11.03 -3.51
CA THR A 106 21.49 -11.44 -4.73
C THR A 106 20.59 -12.30 -5.63
N PHE A 107 20.94 -12.36 -6.93
CA PHE A 107 20.26 -13.25 -7.88
C PHE A 107 20.43 -14.72 -7.49
N GLU A 108 21.61 -15.10 -7.08
CA GLU A 108 21.97 -16.47 -6.73
C GLU A 108 21.11 -16.97 -5.55
N GLU A 109 20.96 -16.18 -4.49
CA GLU A 109 20.10 -16.51 -3.36
C GLU A 109 18.62 -16.53 -3.75
N SER A 110 18.16 -15.58 -4.58
CA SER A 110 16.79 -15.58 -5.10
C SER A 110 16.51 -16.83 -5.95
N PHE A 111 17.50 -17.28 -6.73
CA PHE A 111 17.37 -18.50 -7.54
C PHE A 111 17.35 -19.77 -6.68
N GLU A 112 18.10 -19.82 -5.57
CA GLU A 112 17.99 -20.94 -4.62
C GLU A 112 16.59 -21.00 -4.00
N VAL A 113 16.00 -19.85 -3.62
CA VAL A 113 14.61 -19.82 -3.15
C VAL A 113 13.64 -20.29 -4.22
N PHE A 114 13.84 -19.92 -5.49
CA PHE A 114 13.03 -20.42 -6.59
C PHE A 114 13.12 -21.96 -6.72
N LYS A 115 14.33 -22.51 -6.62
CA LYS A 115 14.52 -23.96 -6.65
C LYS A 115 13.77 -24.66 -5.50
N GLU A 116 13.78 -24.08 -4.32
CA GLU A 116 13.00 -24.61 -3.18
C GLU A 116 11.49 -24.57 -3.43
N LEU A 117 10.97 -23.48 -4.00
CA LEU A 117 9.55 -23.38 -4.35
C LEU A 117 9.16 -24.49 -5.36
N ILE A 118 9.96 -24.69 -6.39
CA ILE A 118 9.74 -25.78 -7.37
C ILE A 118 9.82 -27.16 -6.71
N LYS A 119 10.82 -27.40 -5.86
CA LYS A 119 10.95 -28.64 -5.08
C LYS A 119 9.69 -28.92 -4.25
N PHE A 120 9.20 -27.93 -3.50
CA PHE A 120 8.01 -28.12 -2.66
C PHE A 120 6.77 -28.41 -3.50
N GLU A 121 6.65 -27.84 -4.70
CA GLU A 121 5.53 -28.10 -5.58
C GLU A 121 5.60 -29.52 -6.16
N PHE A 122 6.78 -30.01 -6.57
CA PHE A 122 6.98 -31.41 -6.95
C PHE A 122 6.71 -32.37 -5.78
N LEU A 123 7.14 -32.03 -4.56
CA LEU A 123 6.87 -32.84 -3.36
C LEU A 123 5.38 -32.95 -3.05
N ARG A 124 4.62 -31.87 -3.25
CA ARG A 124 3.17 -31.85 -3.04
C ARG A 124 2.44 -32.84 -3.93
N HIS A 125 2.92 -33.03 -5.14
CA HIS A 125 2.36 -33.99 -6.11
C HIS A 125 3.06 -35.34 -6.15
N LYS A 126 4.11 -35.53 -5.34
CA LYS A 126 4.97 -36.73 -5.38
C LYS A 126 4.17 -38.03 -5.35
N LYS A 127 3.24 -38.17 -4.40
CA LYS A 127 2.45 -39.38 -4.21
C LYS A 127 1.65 -39.73 -5.48
N ALA A 128 0.97 -38.75 -6.08
CA ALA A 128 0.19 -38.95 -7.29
C ALA A 128 1.08 -39.34 -8.51
N ILE A 129 2.23 -38.69 -8.64
CA ILE A 129 3.17 -38.93 -9.75
C ILE A 129 3.80 -40.33 -9.67
N PHE A 130 4.32 -40.71 -8.50
CA PHE A 130 5.05 -41.97 -8.34
C PHE A 130 4.14 -43.19 -8.26
N ASN A 131 2.88 -43.03 -7.86
CA ASN A 131 1.89 -44.11 -7.84
C ASN A 131 1.17 -44.29 -9.19
N SER A 132 1.43 -43.44 -10.17
CA SER A 132 0.79 -43.49 -11.48
C SER A 132 1.55 -44.43 -12.43
N ASN A 133 0.83 -45.35 -13.06
CA ASN A 133 1.36 -46.20 -14.12
C ASN A 133 1.56 -45.43 -15.45
N LYS A 134 1.18 -44.18 -15.51
CA LYS A 134 1.26 -43.35 -16.72
C LYS A 134 2.57 -42.57 -16.82
N THR A 135 3.37 -42.50 -15.75
CA THR A 135 4.62 -41.74 -15.73
C THR A 135 5.78 -42.64 -16.10
N GLU A 136 6.47 -42.32 -17.19
CA GLU A 136 7.66 -43.04 -17.65
C GLU A 136 8.81 -42.90 -16.65
N LYS A 137 9.70 -43.93 -16.61
CA LYS A 137 10.85 -43.93 -15.68
C LYS A 137 11.76 -42.73 -15.85
N THR A 138 12.04 -42.31 -17.09
CA THR A 138 12.84 -41.11 -17.39
C THR A 138 12.26 -39.82 -16.80
N ASN A 139 10.93 -39.70 -16.79
CA ASN A 139 10.22 -38.57 -16.16
C ASN A 139 10.28 -38.66 -14.64
N LEU A 140 10.18 -39.85 -14.03
CA LEU A 140 10.35 -40.05 -12.60
C LEU A 140 11.77 -39.69 -12.14
N ASP A 141 12.80 -40.04 -12.92
CA ASP A 141 14.19 -39.66 -12.64
C ASP A 141 14.35 -38.11 -12.68
N LYS A 142 13.71 -37.46 -13.65
CA LYS A 142 13.73 -35.99 -13.75
C LYS A 142 12.97 -35.34 -12.58
N VAL A 143 11.82 -35.87 -12.18
CA VAL A 143 11.08 -35.42 -10.96
C VAL A 143 11.96 -35.56 -9.73
N SER A 144 12.69 -36.66 -9.58
CA SER A 144 13.61 -36.90 -8.47
C SER A 144 14.71 -35.85 -8.43
N ARG A 145 15.28 -35.44 -9.56
CA ARG A 145 16.29 -34.36 -9.62
C ARG A 145 15.76 -33.01 -9.14
N PHE A 146 14.51 -32.64 -9.47
CA PHE A 146 13.89 -31.41 -8.93
C PHE A 146 13.70 -31.51 -7.42
N ILE A 147 13.22 -32.64 -6.90
CA ILE A 147 13.02 -32.85 -5.46
C ILE A 147 14.38 -32.79 -4.71
N GLU A 148 15.45 -33.33 -5.31
CA GLU A 148 16.80 -33.33 -4.73
C GLU A 148 17.56 -32.03 -5.01
N MET A 149 16.98 -31.06 -5.73
CA MET A 149 17.60 -29.80 -6.16
C MET A 149 18.87 -30.02 -7.03
N LYS A 150 18.92 -31.10 -7.77
CA LYS A 150 20.03 -31.49 -8.68
C LYS A 150 19.77 -31.15 -10.15
N ALA A 151 18.61 -30.59 -10.48
CA ALA A 151 18.30 -30.12 -11.81
C ALA A 151 19.17 -28.94 -12.19
N ASP A 152 19.53 -28.78 -13.47
CA ASP A 152 20.29 -27.66 -13.95
C ASP A 152 19.41 -26.41 -14.17
N LYS A 153 20.04 -25.25 -14.44
CA LYS A 153 19.34 -23.98 -14.63
C LYS A 153 18.37 -24.02 -15.82
N ALA A 154 18.73 -24.71 -16.91
CA ALA A 154 17.89 -24.82 -18.08
C ALA A 154 16.64 -25.65 -17.78
N GLU A 155 16.78 -26.70 -16.97
CA GLU A 155 15.66 -27.51 -16.52
C GLU A 155 14.69 -26.69 -15.64
N TYR A 156 15.21 -25.80 -14.76
CA TYR A 156 14.37 -24.93 -13.94
C TYR A 156 13.55 -23.96 -14.78
N ASN A 157 14.04 -23.46 -15.92
CA ASN A 157 13.28 -22.59 -16.82
C ASN A 157 12.02 -23.28 -17.39
N THR A 158 12.01 -24.62 -17.49
CA THR A 158 10.89 -25.42 -18.00
C THR A 158 10.20 -26.26 -16.92
N SER A 159 10.55 -26.08 -15.67
CA SER A 159 10.09 -26.92 -14.55
C SER A 159 8.57 -26.92 -14.38
N VAL A 160 7.93 -25.77 -14.52
CA VAL A 160 6.47 -25.61 -14.36
C VAL A 160 5.71 -26.26 -15.51
N SER A 161 6.15 -26.09 -16.76
CA SER A 161 5.53 -26.74 -17.92
C SER A 161 5.75 -28.25 -17.89
N PHE A 162 6.92 -28.73 -17.44
CA PHE A 162 7.19 -30.13 -17.24
C PHE A 162 6.27 -30.74 -16.17
N LEU A 163 6.10 -30.06 -15.02
CA LEU A 163 5.18 -30.52 -13.99
C LEU A 163 3.74 -30.53 -14.50
N SER A 164 3.32 -29.51 -15.26
CA SER A 164 1.99 -29.43 -15.87
C SER A 164 1.71 -30.63 -16.76
N LYS A 165 2.67 -31.02 -17.61
CA LYS A 165 2.55 -32.18 -18.50
C LYS A 165 2.36 -33.47 -17.70
N ILE A 166 3.22 -33.74 -16.73
CA ILE A 166 3.12 -34.95 -15.90
C ILE A 166 1.78 -35.00 -15.16
N LEU A 167 1.35 -33.92 -14.57
CA LEU A 167 0.08 -33.89 -13.84
C LEU A 167 -1.12 -34.07 -14.78
N ALA A 168 -1.06 -33.50 -15.98
CA ALA A 168 -2.12 -33.71 -16.98
C ALA A 168 -2.22 -35.20 -17.39
N ASP A 169 -1.10 -35.87 -17.58
CA ASP A 169 -1.06 -37.29 -17.89
C ASP A 169 -1.59 -38.16 -16.74
N VAL A 170 -1.14 -37.86 -15.49
CA VAL A 170 -1.55 -38.58 -14.26
C VAL A 170 -3.06 -38.46 -14.04
N TYR A 171 -3.58 -37.24 -14.06
CA TYR A 171 -5.00 -36.98 -13.76
C TYR A 171 -5.94 -37.10 -14.94
N ASN A 172 -5.41 -37.26 -16.17
CA ASN A 172 -6.15 -37.17 -17.43
C ASN A 172 -7.01 -35.92 -17.53
N LYS A 173 -6.44 -34.80 -17.08
CA LYS A 173 -7.10 -33.51 -16.99
C LYS A 173 -6.05 -32.38 -17.05
N LYS A 174 -6.30 -31.33 -17.83
CA LYS A 174 -5.40 -30.20 -17.90
C LYS A 174 -5.21 -29.55 -16.53
N VAL A 175 -4.14 -28.80 -16.35
CA VAL A 175 -3.68 -28.22 -15.10
C VAL A 175 -4.14 -26.77 -14.97
N ILE A 176 -4.54 -26.35 -13.79
CA ILE A 176 -4.73 -24.95 -13.44
C ILE A 176 -3.44 -24.44 -12.78
N LEU A 177 -2.90 -23.32 -13.30
CA LEU A 177 -1.67 -22.72 -12.79
C LEU A 177 -1.98 -21.41 -12.05
N LEU A 178 -1.62 -21.33 -10.79
CA LEU A 178 -1.83 -20.18 -9.92
C LEU A 178 -0.48 -19.62 -9.49
N ILE A 179 -0.19 -18.35 -9.81
CA ILE A 179 1.06 -17.67 -9.46
C ILE A 179 0.75 -16.40 -8.67
N ASP A 180 1.19 -16.36 -7.42
CA ASP A 180 0.98 -15.24 -6.51
C ASP A 180 2.21 -14.34 -6.41
N GLU A 181 1.96 -13.02 -6.36
CA GLU A 181 3.00 -11.98 -6.20
C GLU A 181 4.15 -12.10 -7.23
N TYR A 182 3.79 -12.23 -8.53
CA TYR A 182 4.75 -12.44 -9.61
C TYR A 182 5.77 -11.32 -9.79
N ASP A 183 5.41 -10.11 -9.39
CA ASP A 183 6.19 -8.88 -9.50
C ASP A 183 7.18 -8.66 -8.34
N VAL A 184 7.02 -9.37 -7.24
CA VAL A 184 7.87 -9.23 -6.05
C VAL A 184 9.35 -9.53 -6.31
N PRO A 185 9.75 -10.61 -7.01
CA PRO A 185 11.16 -10.83 -7.33
C PRO A 185 11.75 -9.76 -8.24
N LEU A 186 10.94 -9.15 -9.10
CA LEU A 186 11.35 -8.09 -10.03
C LEU A 186 11.59 -6.77 -9.27
N GLU A 187 10.65 -6.40 -8.40
CA GLU A 187 10.77 -5.24 -7.51
C GLU A 187 12.05 -5.33 -6.67
N ASN A 188 12.28 -6.48 -6.05
CA ASN A 188 13.46 -6.69 -5.23
C ASN A 188 14.76 -6.68 -6.04
N ALA A 189 14.77 -7.33 -7.20
CA ALA A 189 15.93 -7.38 -8.08
C ALA A 189 16.31 -6.00 -8.63
N TYR A 190 15.31 -5.13 -8.86
CA TYR A 190 15.54 -3.74 -9.22
C TYR A 190 16.23 -2.99 -8.07
N ALA A 191 15.70 -3.07 -6.86
CA ALA A 191 16.27 -2.42 -5.68
C ALA A 191 17.70 -2.92 -5.35
N CYS A 192 18.03 -4.18 -5.68
CA CYS A 192 19.32 -4.81 -5.39
C CYS A 192 20.30 -4.86 -6.59
N GLY A 193 19.93 -4.33 -7.77
CA GLY A 193 20.82 -4.18 -8.92
C GLY A 193 21.06 -5.44 -9.76
N PHE A 194 20.20 -6.46 -9.68
CA PHE A 194 20.29 -7.68 -10.51
C PHE A 194 19.06 -7.93 -11.40
N TYR A 195 18.35 -6.87 -11.76
CA TYR A 195 17.06 -6.87 -12.44
C TYR A 195 17.04 -7.69 -13.74
N GLU A 196 18.02 -7.49 -14.64
CA GLU A 196 18.11 -8.17 -15.92
C GLU A 196 18.21 -9.71 -15.78
N LYS A 197 18.96 -10.19 -14.78
CA LYS A 197 19.06 -11.64 -14.52
C LYS A 197 17.71 -12.22 -14.07
N MET A 198 16.97 -11.46 -13.23
CA MET A 198 15.68 -11.89 -12.70
C MET A 198 14.59 -11.89 -13.78
N ILE A 199 14.54 -10.85 -14.63
CA ILE A 199 13.61 -10.80 -15.77
C ILE A 199 13.80 -11.98 -16.70
N ASN A 200 15.05 -12.31 -17.04
CA ASN A 200 15.34 -13.44 -17.92
C ASN A 200 14.86 -14.78 -17.33
N LEU A 201 14.99 -14.97 -16.02
CA LEU A 201 14.46 -16.15 -15.34
C LEU A 201 12.93 -16.19 -15.40
N VAL A 202 12.26 -15.12 -14.94
CA VAL A 202 10.80 -15.03 -14.87
C VAL A 202 10.18 -15.18 -16.27
N ARG A 203 10.75 -14.50 -17.26
CA ARG A 203 10.33 -14.61 -18.68
C ARG A 203 10.40 -16.06 -19.17
N SER A 204 11.54 -16.72 -18.98
CA SER A 204 11.74 -18.11 -19.46
C SER A 204 10.74 -19.07 -18.82
N VAL A 205 10.51 -18.94 -17.52
CA VAL A 205 9.54 -19.76 -16.77
C VAL A 205 8.11 -19.49 -17.25
N PHE A 206 7.71 -18.24 -17.40
CA PHE A 206 6.34 -17.89 -17.79
C PHE A 206 6.05 -18.22 -19.26
N GLU A 207 7.00 -17.99 -20.16
CA GLU A 207 6.86 -18.37 -21.56
C GLU A 207 6.60 -19.90 -21.70
N SER A 208 7.40 -20.69 -21.01
CA SER A 208 7.22 -22.15 -21.06
C SER A 208 5.93 -22.63 -20.39
N ALA A 209 5.52 -22.00 -19.29
CA ALA A 209 4.39 -22.43 -18.48
C ALA A 209 3.03 -21.95 -19.01
N LEU A 210 2.96 -20.76 -19.63
CA LEU A 210 1.72 -20.08 -19.97
C LEU A 210 1.45 -19.96 -21.47
N LYS A 211 2.50 -19.89 -22.32
CA LYS A 211 2.32 -19.64 -23.76
C LYS A 211 2.17 -20.91 -24.58
N THR A 212 3.05 -21.89 -24.39
CA THR A 212 3.16 -23.07 -25.24
C THR A 212 2.78 -24.34 -24.49
N ASN A 213 2.09 -24.20 -23.37
CA ASN A 213 1.72 -25.32 -22.51
C ASN A 213 0.36 -25.91 -22.90
N SER A 214 0.36 -26.94 -23.75
CA SER A 214 -0.87 -27.64 -24.16
C SER A 214 -1.60 -28.34 -22.99
N SER A 215 -0.92 -28.54 -21.87
CA SER A 215 -1.46 -29.14 -20.65
C SER A 215 -2.11 -28.12 -19.72
N LEU A 216 -2.11 -26.83 -20.08
CA LEU A 216 -2.74 -25.74 -19.28
C LEU A 216 -4.25 -25.69 -19.57
N GLU A 217 -5.08 -25.69 -18.54
CA GLU A 217 -6.51 -25.38 -18.63
C GLU A 217 -6.70 -23.86 -18.65
N PHE A 218 -6.22 -23.19 -17.59
CA PHE A 218 -6.05 -21.76 -17.50
C PHE A 218 -5.01 -21.37 -16.43
N GLY A 219 -4.51 -20.15 -16.51
CA GLY A 219 -3.59 -19.56 -15.55
C GLY A 219 -4.15 -18.33 -14.87
N VAL A 220 -3.87 -18.16 -13.56
CA VAL A 220 -4.18 -16.92 -12.82
C VAL A 220 -2.91 -16.41 -12.16
N LEU A 221 -2.56 -15.17 -12.48
CA LEU A 221 -1.43 -14.47 -11.88
C LEU A 221 -1.93 -13.31 -11.03
N THR A 222 -1.24 -13.01 -9.93
CA THR A 222 -1.51 -11.82 -9.12
C THR A 222 -0.23 -11.03 -8.89
N GLY A 223 -0.36 -9.69 -8.91
CA GLY A 223 0.70 -8.74 -8.62
C GLY A 223 0.14 -7.37 -8.25
N CYS A 224 1.01 -6.40 -8.00
CA CYS A 224 0.62 -5.01 -7.79
C CYS A 224 0.56 -4.23 -9.10
N MET A 225 1.52 -4.48 -9.99
CA MET A 225 1.67 -3.77 -11.25
C MET A 225 1.74 -4.73 -12.43
N ARG A 226 1.50 -4.21 -13.63
CA ARG A 226 1.79 -4.90 -14.87
C ARG A 226 3.20 -4.53 -15.34
N VAL A 227 4.17 -5.41 -15.14
CA VAL A 227 5.54 -5.22 -15.64
C VAL A 227 5.60 -5.75 -17.09
N SER A 228 5.23 -4.95 -18.09
CA SER A 228 5.00 -5.45 -19.45
C SER A 228 6.05 -5.03 -20.48
N LYS A 229 6.67 -3.86 -20.37
CA LYS A 229 7.65 -3.38 -21.37
C LYS A 229 8.92 -4.22 -21.45
N GLU A 230 9.20 -4.99 -20.41
CA GLU A 230 10.40 -5.82 -20.31
C GLU A 230 10.22 -7.22 -20.86
N SER A 231 9.29 -7.38 -21.79
CA SER A 231 9.02 -8.62 -22.55
C SER A 231 8.61 -9.86 -21.75
N ILE A 232 8.29 -9.73 -20.44
CA ILE A 232 7.80 -10.89 -19.66
C ILE A 232 6.50 -11.43 -20.24
N PHE A 233 5.62 -10.55 -20.72
CA PHE A 233 4.33 -10.91 -21.29
C PHE A 233 4.23 -10.65 -22.80
N THR A 234 5.25 -10.09 -23.47
CA THR A 234 5.19 -9.81 -24.92
C THR A 234 5.01 -11.03 -25.79
N GLY A 235 5.35 -12.20 -25.27
CA GLY A 235 5.09 -13.47 -25.92
C GLY A 235 3.71 -14.07 -25.65
N LEU A 236 2.93 -13.56 -24.68
CA LEU A 236 1.63 -14.09 -24.28
C LEU A 236 0.50 -13.35 -25.00
N ASN A 237 0.05 -13.87 -26.16
CA ASN A 237 -1.07 -13.28 -26.90
C ASN A 237 -2.43 -13.56 -26.25
N ASN A 238 -2.45 -14.46 -25.25
CA ASN A 238 -3.64 -14.96 -24.56
C ASN A 238 -3.80 -14.40 -23.14
N LEU A 239 -3.10 -13.30 -22.79
CA LEU A 239 -3.16 -12.69 -21.47
C LEU A 239 -4.27 -11.65 -21.38
N MET A 240 -5.26 -11.89 -20.53
CA MET A 240 -6.24 -10.90 -20.08
C MET A 240 -5.70 -10.17 -18.84
N VAL A 241 -5.52 -8.87 -18.92
CA VAL A 241 -5.09 -8.05 -17.78
C VAL A 241 -6.29 -7.38 -17.14
N CYS A 242 -6.50 -7.62 -15.86
CA CYS A 242 -7.54 -7.02 -15.04
C CYS A 242 -6.90 -6.09 -14.01
N SER A 243 -6.70 -4.82 -14.39
CA SER A 243 -6.18 -3.78 -13.51
C SER A 243 -7.29 -3.13 -12.68
N ILE A 244 -6.92 -2.16 -11.82
CA ILE A 244 -7.89 -1.34 -11.08
C ILE A 244 -8.73 -0.44 -12.01
N LEU A 245 -8.35 -0.26 -13.26
CA LEU A 245 -9.07 0.56 -14.23
C LEU A 245 -10.18 -0.21 -14.96
N ASN A 246 -10.19 -1.55 -14.89
CA ASN A 246 -11.15 -2.41 -15.57
C ASN A 246 -12.43 -2.63 -14.74
N ALA A 247 -13.54 -2.84 -15.43
CA ALA A 247 -14.83 -3.14 -14.80
C ALA A 247 -14.94 -4.62 -14.39
N GLU A 248 -14.24 -5.52 -15.10
CA GLU A 248 -14.21 -6.93 -14.80
C GLU A 248 -13.53 -7.19 -13.45
N PHE A 249 -14.11 -8.08 -12.65
CA PHE A 249 -13.61 -8.46 -11.33
C PHE A 249 -13.40 -7.28 -10.35
N ASN A 250 -14.10 -6.18 -10.55
CA ASN A 250 -13.92 -4.96 -9.76
C ASN A 250 -14.33 -5.10 -8.29
N THR A 251 -15.23 -6.03 -7.95
CA THR A 251 -15.67 -6.32 -6.57
C THR A 251 -15.07 -7.61 -6.00
N ALA A 252 -14.25 -8.34 -6.79
CA ALA A 252 -13.63 -9.59 -6.36
C ALA A 252 -12.53 -9.37 -5.29
N PHE A 253 -11.92 -8.19 -5.27
CA PHE A 253 -10.86 -7.82 -4.36
C PHE A 253 -11.26 -6.61 -3.52
N GLY A 254 -10.84 -6.58 -2.26
CA GLY A 254 -11.25 -5.55 -1.32
C GLY A 254 -12.68 -5.73 -0.81
N PHE A 255 -13.20 -4.74 -0.10
CA PHE A 255 -14.57 -4.77 0.43
C PHE A 255 -15.40 -3.65 -0.18
N THR A 256 -16.63 -3.96 -0.59
CA THR A 256 -17.64 -3.00 -1.01
C THR A 256 -18.29 -2.32 0.21
N GLN A 257 -18.97 -1.19 0.00
CA GLN A 257 -19.73 -0.51 1.06
C GLN A 257 -20.74 -1.48 1.74
N LYS A 258 -21.47 -2.27 0.95
CA LYS A 258 -22.43 -3.24 1.47
C LYS A 258 -21.79 -4.28 2.38
N GLU A 259 -20.65 -4.82 1.99
CA GLU A 259 -19.90 -5.82 2.78
C GLU A 259 -19.33 -5.23 4.09
N ILE A 260 -18.93 -3.96 4.05
CA ILE A 260 -18.54 -3.23 5.28
C ILE A 260 -19.75 -3.03 6.20
N ASP A 261 -20.90 -2.61 5.66
CA ASP A 261 -22.12 -2.38 6.45
C ASP A 261 -22.58 -3.68 7.13
N GLU A 262 -22.62 -4.80 6.39
CA GLU A 262 -22.93 -6.12 6.93
C GLU A 262 -21.94 -6.56 8.03
N MET A 263 -20.66 -6.24 7.86
CA MET A 263 -19.63 -6.55 8.86
C MET A 263 -19.78 -5.69 10.11
N LEU A 264 -20.04 -4.40 9.97
CA LEU A 264 -20.26 -3.48 11.08
C LEU A 264 -21.52 -3.83 11.88
N GLU A 265 -22.60 -4.22 11.20
CA GLU A 265 -23.81 -4.71 11.84
C GLU A 265 -23.53 -6.00 12.65
N TYR A 266 -22.79 -6.95 12.05
CA TYR A 266 -22.43 -8.21 12.70
C TYR A 266 -21.65 -8.00 14.00
N TYR A 267 -20.71 -7.02 14.02
CA TYR A 267 -19.89 -6.70 15.20
C TYR A 267 -20.50 -5.61 16.09
N GLN A 268 -21.73 -5.15 15.81
CA GLN A 268 -22.42 -4.08 16.56
C GLN A 268 -21.64 -2.75 16.60
N LEU A 269 -21.11 -2.35 15.45
CA LEU A 269 -20.28 -1.15 15.23
C LEU A 269 -20.88 -0.22 14.15
N SER A 270 -22.18 -0.29 13.88
CA SER A 270 -22.84 0.46 12.79
C SER A 270 -22.68 1.98 12.92
N GLU A 271 -22.54 2.49 14.16
CA GLU A 271 -22.27 3.90 14.42
C GLU A 271 -20.91 4.40 13.87
N LYS A 272 -19.98 3.48 13.59
CA LYS A 272 -18.64 3.78 13.06
C LYS A 272 -18.58 3.89 11.53
N GLN A 273 -19.70 3.69 10.82
CA GLN A 273 -19.73 3.66 9.36
C GLN A 273 -19.12 4.89 8.71
N LYS A 274 -19.48 6.10 9.16
CA LYS A 274 -18.97 7.35 8.59
C LYS A 274 -17.45 7.51 8.77
N ASP A 275 -16.97 7.10 9.93
CA ASP A 275 -15.56 7.20 10.27
C ASP A 275 -14.73 6.20 9.47
N ILE A 276 -15.16 4.93 9.37
CA ILE A 276 -14.53 3.90 8.55
C ILE A 276 -14.49 4.33 7.09
N LYS A 277 -15.56 4.94 6.58
CA LYS A 277 -15.61 5.45 5.22
C LYS A 277 -14.55 6.54 5.01
N LYS A 278 -14.44 7.50 5.91
CA LYS A 278 -13.46 8.59 5.82
C LYS A 278 -12.01 8.08 5.87
N TRP A 279 -11.74 7.02 6.65
CA TRP A 279 -10.38 6.56 6.92
C TRP A 279 -9.88 5.50 5.95
N TYR A 280 -10.72 4.55 5.51
CA TYR A 280 -10.25 3.32 4.85
C TYR A 280 -10.94 3.01 3.51
N ASP A 281 -11.88 3.86 3.09
CA ASP A 281 -12.54 3.79 1.79
C ASP A 281 -11.76 4.55 0.70
N GLY A 282 -12.36 4.64 -0.47
CA GLY A 282 -11.94 5.55 -1.53
C GLY A 282 -11.01 4.95 -2.57
N TYR A 283 -10.86 3.63 -2.63
CA TYR A 283 -10.20 2.97 -3.75
C TYR A 283 -11.25 2.68 -4.84
N ASN A 284 -10.95 3.10 -6.07
CA ASN A 284 -11.84 2.86 -7.20
C ASN A 284 -11.31 1.73 -8.08
N PHE A 285 -12.04 0.60 -8.16
CA PHE A 285 -11.76 -0.46 -9.10
C PHE A 285 -12.83 -0.45 -10.19
N GLY A 286 -12.46 -0.05 -11.40
CA GLY A 286 -13.43 0.27 -12.45
C GLY A 286 -14.40 1.37 -11.97
N ARG A 287 -15.67 0.98 -11.71
CA ARG A 287 -16.69 1.88 -11.17
C ARG A 287 -17.11 1.56 -9.74
N ALA A 288 -16.47 0.57 -9.12
CA ALA A 288 -16.79 0.15 -7.76
C ALA A 288 -15.91 0.91 -6.76
N GLU A 289 -16.54 1.47 -5.72
CA GLU A 289 -15.88 2.04 -4.55
C GLU A 289 -15.51 0.90 -3.59
N ILE A 290 -14.24 0.82 -3.21
CA ILE A 290 -13.65 -0.33 -2.51
C ILE A 290 -12.87 0.14 -1.29
N TYR A 291 -13.06 -0.57 -0.19
CA TYR A 291 -12.30 -0.40 1.07
C TYR A 291 -11.06 -1.29 1.10
N ASN A 292 -10.01 -0.82 1.75
CA ASN A 292 -8.85 -1.64 2.07
C ASN A 292 -9.20 -2.68 3.16
N PRO A 293 -9.17 -3.99 2.86
CA PRO A 293 -9.51 -5.03 3.83
C PRO A 293 -8.64 -5.04 5.07
N TRP A 294 -7.34 -4.80 4.90
CA TRP A 294 -6.39 -4.83 6.00
C TRP A 294 -6.70 -3.78 7.05
N SER A 295 -6.89 -2.53 6.63
CA SER A 295 -7.17 -1.42 7.53
C SER A 295 -8.55 -1.55 8.17
N ALA A 296 -9.57 -1.90 7.39
CA ALA A 296 -10.92 -2.10 7.89
C ALA A 296 -11.00 -3.23 8.93
N LEU A 297 -10.40 -4.41 8.66
CA LEU A 297 -10.39 -5.54 9.59
C LEU A 297 -9.61 -5.23 10.88
N ASN A 298 -8.45 -4.57 10.79
CA ASN A 298 -7.69 -4.19 11.98
C ASN A 298 -8.48 -3.23 12.87
N TYR A 299 -9.12 -2.22 12.26
CA TYR A 299 -9.96 -1.30 13.02
C TYR A 299 -11.15 -2.03 13.68
N ILE A 300 -11.89 -2.84 12.92
CA ILE A 300 -13.04 -3.61 13.46
C ILE A 300 -12.62 -4.52 14.61
N LYS A 301 -11.47 -5.18 14.49
CA LYS A 301 -10.91 -5.98 15.59
C LYS A 301 -10.66 -5.14 16.84
N THR A 302 -10.03 -3.97 16.68
CA THR A 302 -9.71 -3.07 17.79
C THR A 302 -10.98 -2.48 18.40
N ALA A 303 -11.92 -2.00 17.57
CA ALA A 303 -13.19 -1.43 18.00
C ALA A 303 -14.12 -2.47 18.65
N ASN A 304 -14.06 -3.74 18.26
CA ASN A 304 -14.79 -4.83 18.91
C ASN A 304 -14.30 -5.09 20.34
N ALA A 305 -13.02 -4.81 20.63
CA ALA A 305 -12.46 -4.91 21.98
C ALA A 305 -12.69 -3.62 22.79
N ASP A 306 -12.59 -2.46 22.15
CA ASP A 306 -12.83 -1.13 22.74
C ASP A 306 -13.54 -0.22 21.73
N LYS A 307 -14.83 0.03 21.97
CA LYS A 307 -15.66 0.89 21.08
C LYS A 307 -15.16 2.33 20.95
N ASN A 308 -14.34 2.79 21.88
CA ASN A 308 -13.75 4.13 21.88
C ASN A 308 -12.33 4.16 21.29
N ALA A 309 -11.85 3.04 20.76
CA ALA A 309 -10.53 2.98 20.14
C ALA A 309 -10.39 4.01 19.00
N PRO A 310 -9.29 4.78 18.96
CA PRO A 310 -9.06 5.74 17.88
C PRO A 310 -8.77 5.02 16.58
N MET A 311 -9.13 5.65 15.47
CA MET A 311 -8.68 5.23 14.15
C MET A 311 -7.22 5.62 13.95
N ILE A 312 -6.45 4.74 13.33
CA ILE A 312 -5.02 4.93 13.08
C ILE A 312 -4.68 4.43 11.67
N PRO A 313 -3.56 4.88 11.06
CA PRO A 313 -3.13 4.41 9.74
C PRO A 313 -2.48 3.02 9.85
N TYR A 314 -3.27 1.95 9.74
CA TYR A 314 -2.78 0.56 9.79
C TYR A 314 -1.88 0.18 8.61
N TRP A 315 -2.04 0.85 7.47
CA TRP A 315 -1.23 0.58 6.28
C TRP A 315 0.16 1.22 6.34
N SER A 316 0.35 2.27 7.12
CA SER A 316 1.62 3.00 7.26
C SER A 316 2.82 2.12 7.66
N ASN A 317 2.57 1.04 8.41
CA ASN A 317 3.60 0.13 8.92
C ASN A 317 3.88 -1.06 7.97
N THR A 318 3.52 -0.96 6.69
CA THR A 318 3.77 -2.03 5.72
C THR A 318 5.01 -1.74 4.86
N SER A 319 5.74 -2.78 4.44
CA SER A 319 7.01 -2.65 3.69
C SER A 319 6.91 -1.94 2.34
N SER A 320 5.69 -1.78 1.80
CA SER A 320 5.46 -1.08 0.52
C SER A 320 5.66 0.43 0.57
N ASN A 321 5.55 1.03 1.76
CA ASN A 321 5.65 2.48 1.90
C ASN A 321 7.08 3.00 1.68
N ILE A 322 8.09 2.13 1.77
CA ILE A 322 9.50 2.51 1.58
C ILE A 322 9.74 3.03 0.15
N ILE A 323 9.21 2.34 -0.87
CA ILE A 323 9.40 2.76 -2.27
C ILE A 323 8.69 4.09 -2.53
N VAL A 324 7.43 4.24 -2.07
CA VAL A 324 6.68 5.48 -2.25
C VAL A 324 7.35 6.64 -1.53
N LYS A 325 7.81 6.42 -0.29
CA LYS A 325 8.58 7.42 0.46
C LYS A 325 9.85 7.83 -0.31
N ARG A 326 10.62 6.85 -0.81
CA ARG A 326 11.81 7.11 -1.61
C ARG A 326 11.47 7.91 -2.87
N LEU A 327 10.44 7.52 -3.61
CA LEU A 327 10.04 8.21 -4.85
C LEU A 327 9.63 9.66 -4.60
N ILE A 328 8.92 9.95 -3.51
CA ILE A 328 8.56 11.31 -3.11
C ILE A 328 9.81 12.08 -2.64
N GLU A 329 10.66 11.47 -1.83
CA GLU A 329 11.87 12.09 -1.29
C GLU A 329 12.90 12.42 -2.38
N GLU A 330 13.05 11.55 -3.40
CA GLU A 330 14.02 11.68 -4.50
C GLU A 330 13.46 12.39 -5.74
N SER A 331 12.16 12.73 -5.77
CA SER A 331 11.55 13.44 -6.88
C SER A 331 12.06 14.89 -7.01
N ASP A 332 11.84 15.48 -8.19
CA ASP A 332 12.12 16.89 -8.44
C ASP A 332 11.17 17.82 -7.67
N GLU A 333 11.50 19.09 -7.62
CA GLU A 333 10.74 20.10 -6.88
C GLU A 333 9.31 20.28 -7.44
N GLU A 334 9.12 20.14 -8.77
CA GLU A 334 7.80 20.20 -9.41
C GLU A 334 6.89 19.05 -8.92
N THR A 335 7.41 17.84 -8.89
CA THR A 335 6.67 16.68 -8.38
C THR A 335 6.33 16.83 -6.89
N LYS A 336 7.25 17.37 -6.08
CA LYS A 336 7.00 17.62 -4.65
C LYS A 336 5.89 18.65 -4.45
N ALA A 337 5.91 19.76 -5.20
CA ALA A 337 4.85 20.76 -5.16
C ALA A 337 3.47 20.14 -5.49
N VAL A 338 3.39 19.28 -6.51
CA VAL A 338 2.15 18.56 -6.84
C VAL A 338 1.72 17.61 -5.71
N VAL A 339 2.65 16.94 -5.03
CA VAL A 339 2.34 16.09 -3.86
C VAL A 339 1.75 16.93 -2.72
N GLU A 340 2.27 18.11 -2.46
CA GLU A 340 1.72 19.04 -1.46
C GLU A 340 0.31 19.51 -1.84
N GLU A 341 0.08 19.86 -3.11
CA GLU A 341 -1.25 20.18 -3.61
C GLU A 341 -2.24 19.02 -3.41
N LEU A 342 -1.80 17.78 -3.67
CA LEU A 342 -2.61 16.59 -3.41
C LEU A 342 -2.98 16.44 -1.93
N ILE A 343 -2.08 16.70 -1.00
CA ILE A 343 -2.35 16.70 0.45
C ILE A 343 -3.41 17.75 0.80
N ASN A 344 -3.39 18.89 0.12
CA ASN A 344 -4.38 19.97 0.28
C ASN A 344 -5.71 19.68 -0.46
N GLY A 345 -5.81 18.52 -1.12
CA GLY A 345 -7.02 18.07 -1.82
C GLY A 345 -7.16 18.61 -3.24
N VAL A 346 -6.11 19.23 -3.80
CA VAL A 346 -6.06 19.63 -5.21
C VAL A 346 -5.75 18.39 -6.04
N PRO A 347 -6.55 18.07 -7.07
CA PRO A 347 -6.31 16.89 -7.89
C PRO A 347 -5.11 17.05 -8.81
N VAL A 348 -4.34 15.98 -9.02
CA VAL A 348 -3.35 15.89 -10.09
C VAL A 348 -3.98 15.35 -11.37
N GLU A 349 -3.62 15.91 -12.51
CA GLU A 349 -4.02 15.45 -13.84
C GLU A 349 -2.80 14.87 -14.56
N SER A 350 -2.88 13.60 -14.96
CA SER A 350 -1.79 12.91 -15.65
C SER A 350 -2.28 11.81 -16.58
N TYR A 351 -1.48 11.50 -17.59
CA TYR A 351 -1.65 10.28 -18.39
C TYR A 351 -1.18 9.08 -17.59
N ILE A 352 -1.98 8.01 -17.57
CA ILE A 352 -1.67 6.79 -16.84
C ILE A 352 -1.19 5.71 -17.80
N TYR A 353 -0.05 5.13 -17.48
CA TYR A 353 0.57 4.04 -18.21
C TYR A 353 0.41 2.75 -17.40
N GLU A 354 -0.35 1.77 -17.95
CA GLU A 354 -0.58 0.49 -17.26
C GLU A 354 0.65 -0.42 -17.29
N ASP A 355 1.61 -0.13 -18.17
CA ASP A 355 2.79 -0.92 -18.47
C ASP A 355 4.11 -0.25 -18.03
N VAL A 356 4.11 0.39 -16.86
CA VAL A 356 5.29 1.04 -16.29
C VAL A 356 6.27 -0.01 -15.74
N THR A 357 7.55 0.13 -16.11
CA THR A 357 8.63 -0.67 -15.53
C THR A 357 9.27 0.04 -14.33
N TYR A 358 9.93 -0.72 -13.46
CA TYR A 358 10.64 -0.13 -12.30
C TYR A 358 11.74 0.86 -12.74
N GLY A 359 12.43 0.58 -13.87
CA GLY A 359 13.48 1.46 -14.40
C GLY A 359 12.94 2.77 -14.97
N GLU A 360 11.69 2.82 -15.45
CA GLU A 360 11.08 4.03 -15.99
C GLU A 360 10.60 5.00 -14.90
N ILE A 361 10.33 4.50 -13.71
CA ILE A 361 9.86 5.32 -12.59
C ILE A 361 10.91 6.36 -12.19
N ASP A 362 12.19 5.97 -12.21
CA ASP A 362 13.30 6.86 -11.83
C ASP A 362 13.69 7.86 -12.94
N VAL A 363 13.23 7.63 -14.18
CA VAL A 363 13.63 8.46 -15.37
C VAL A 363 12.53 9.41 -15.83
N ASN A 364 11.25 9.07 -15.57
CA ASN A 364 10.11 9.81 -16.08
C ASN A 364 9.12 10.15 -14.96
N SER A 365 9.07 11.43 -14.59
CA SER A 365 8.16 11.95 -13.56
C SER A 365 6.68 11.59 -13.79
N ASN A 366 6.23 11.46 -15.06
CA ASN A 366 4.86 11.02 -15.35
C ASN A 366 4.58 9.56 -14.94
N CYS A 367 5.60 8.72 -14.86
CA CYS A 367 5.46 7.32 -14.43
C CYS A 367 5.20 7.21 -12.92
N ILE A 368 5.57 8.20 -12.12
CA ILE A 368 5.34 8.22 -10.67
C ILE A 368 3.83 8.20 -10.35
N TRP A 369 3.02 8.96 -11.10
CA TRP A 369 1.56 9.01 -10.89
C TRP A 369 0.89 7.67 -11.21
N SER A 370 1.35 7.00 -12.27
CA SER A 370 0.90 5.64 -12.60
C SER A 370 1.26 4.66 -11.49
N PHE A 371 2.49 4.71 -10.99
CA PHE A 371 2.94 3.87 -9.89
C PHE A 371 2.13 4.11 -8.62
N LEU A 372 1.93 5.37 -8.22
CA LEU A 372 1.14 5.74 -7.05
C LEU A 372 -0.31 5.29 -7.16
N LEU A 373 -0.90 5.38 -8.37
CA LEU A 373 -2.26 4.91 -8.63
C LEU A 373 -2.36 3.39 -8.47
N PHE A 374 -1.52 2.59 -9.16
CA PHE A 374 -1.61 1.12 -9.13
C PHE A 374 -1.20 0.52 -7.79
N THR A 375 -0.38 1.22 -7.02
CA THR A 375 -0.01 0.81 -5.66
C THR A 375 -1.01 1.27 -4.59
N GLY A 376 -2.01 2.09 -4.95
CA GLY A 376 -3.12 2.48 -4.08
C GLY A 376 -2.88 3.76 -3.27
N TYR A 377 -1.92 4.60 -3.67
CA TYR A 377 -1.69 5.90 -3.04
C TYR A 377 -2.49 7.04 -3.69
N LEU A 378 -3.04 6.80 -4.87
CA LEU A 378 -3.98 7.69 -5.56
C LEU A 378 -5.25 6.93 -5.94
N LYS A 379 -6.35 7.68 -6.15
CA LYS A 379 -7.59 7.20 -6.78
C LYS A 379 -7.99 8.10 -7.93
N VAL A 380 -8.59 7.52 -8.95
CA VAL A 380 -9.19 8.26 -10.06
C VAL A 380 -10.54 8.84 -9.61
N ILE A 381 -10.77 10.12 -9.84
CA ILE A 381 -12.07 10.77 -9.63
C ILE A 381 -12.75 11.16 -10.94
N ASP A 382 -11.97 11.38 -12.01
CA ASP A 382 -12.48 11.70 -13.34
C ASP A 382 -11.50 11.23 -14.43
N ARG A 383 -12.00 11.06 -15.66
CA ARG A 383 -11.20 10.75 -16.83
C ARG A 383 -11.74 11.47 -18.05
N GLN A 384 -10.85 12.05 -18.83
CA GLN A 384 -11.17 12.79 -20.04
C GLN A 384 -10.36 12.27 -21.23
N SER A 385 -10.97 12.22 -22.40
CA SER A 385 -10.25 11.87 -23.63
C SER A 385 -9.69 13.14 -24.27
N VAL A 386 -8.37 13.27 -24.28
CA VAL A 386 -7.63 14.39 -24.86
C VAL A 386 -6.69 13.85 -25.93
N ASN A 387 -6.83 14.29 -27.18
CA ASN A 387 -5.99 13.85 -28.30
C ASN A 387 -5.84 12.32 -28.42
N ASN A 388 -6.95 11.57 -28.31
CA ASN A 388 -7.01 10.10 -28.33
C ASN A 388 -6.26 9.39 -27.19
N ARG A 389 -5.90 10.11 -26.13
CA ARG A 389 -5.33 9.57 -24.90
C ARG A 389 -6.26 9.86 -23.72
N GLN A 390 -6.23 8.99 -22.70
CA GLN A 390 -7.00 9.20 -21.48
C GLN A 390 -6.17 9.99 -20.47
N LEU A 391 -6.63 11.20 -20.15
CA LEU A 391 -6.12 12.02 -19.05
C LEU A 391 -6.94 11.69 -17.80
N TYR A 392 -6.27 11.34 -16.73
CA TYR A 392 -6.88 10.96 -15.46
C TYR A 392 -6.70 12.05 -14.43
N LYS A 393 -7.79 12.38 -13.75
CA LYS A 393 -7.80 13.29 -12.61
C LYS A 393 -7.81 12.46 -11.32
N MET A 394 -6.81 12.66 -10.46
CA MET A 394 -6.54 11.80 -9.32
C MET A 394 -6.38 12.60 -8.04
N VAL A 395 -6.76 11.98 -6.91
CA VAL A 395 -6.61 12.54 -5.56
C VAL A 395 -6.12 11.45 -4.60
N ILE A 396 -5.71 11.84 -3.41
CA ILE A 396 -5.44 10.93 -2.30
C ILE A 396 -6.75 10.24 -1.89
N PRO A 397 -6.78 8.89 -1.76
CA PRO A 397 -8.02 8.12 -1.59
C PRO A 397 -8.75 8.41 -0.27
N ASN A 398 -8.03 8.56 0.84
CA ASN A 398 -8.60 8.63 2.17
C ASN A 398 -7.64 9.24 3.20
N LEU A 399 -8.10 9.37 4.45
CA LEU A 399 -7.33 9.99 5.51
C LEU A 399 -6.11 9.16 5.93
N GLU A 400 -6.19 7.82 5.87
CA GLU A 400 -5.05 6.94 6.17
C GLU A 400 -3.87 7.23 5.24
N ILE A 401 -4.14 7.33 3.94
CA ILE A 401 -3.10 7.59 2.93
C ILE A 401 -2.61 9.04 3.02
N LYS A 402 -3.50 9.98 3.32
CA LYS A 402 -3.11 11.38 3.53
C LYS A 402 -2.04 11.51 4.63
N ILE A 403 -2.21 10.83 5.76
CA ILE A 403 -1.24 10.82 6.85
C ILE A 403 0.11 10.24 6.40
N ILE A 404 0.10 9.21 5.55
CA ILE A 404 1.35 8.63 5.01
C ILE A 404 2.11 9.65 4.15
N TYR A 405 1.40 10.44 3.34
CA TYR A 405 2.02 11.53 2.57
C TYR A 405 2.58 12.62 3.48
N GLU A 406 1.80 13.08 4.47
CA GLU A 406 2.23 14.07 5.46
C GLU A 406 3.50 13.61 6.20
N ASP A 407 3.52 12.37 6.70
CA ASP A 407 4.71 11.78 7.34
C ASP A 407 5.91 11.68 6.38
N SER A 408 5.69 11.46 5.10
CA SER A 408 6.78 11.35 4.11
C SER A 408 7.43 12.70 3.85
N ILE A 409 6.64 13.77 3.76
CA ILE A 409 7.13 15.14 3.62
C ILE A 409 7.91 15.55 4.87
N VAL A 410 7.38 15.30 6.07
CA VAL A 410 8.06 15.57 7.34
C VAL A 410 9.44 14.87 7.38
N ASN A 411 9.51 13.60 7.00
CA ASN A 411 10.78 12.84 6.97
C ASN A 411 11.78 13.38 5.94
N TRP A 412 11.29 13.89 4.80
CA TRP A 412 12.16 14.53 3.81
C TRP A 412 12.82 15.79 4.36
N PHE A 413 12.05 16.67 5.02
CA PHE A 413 12.60 17.85 5.70
C PHE A 413 13.61 17.47 6.79
N ASP A 414 13.31 16.42 7.57
CA ASP A 414 14.21 15.91 8.61
C ASP A 414 15.58 15.48 8.09
N LYS A 415 15.65 14.91 6.88
CA LYS A 415 16.92 14.47 6.27
C LYS A 415 17.75 15.63 5.74
N ASN A 416 17.12 16.71 5.29
CA ASN A 416 17.79 17.85 4.67
C ASN A 416 18.31 18.88 5.70
N ILE A 417 17.79 18.87 6.92
CA ILE A 417 18.25 19.78 7.99
C ILE A 417 19.36 19.10 8.80
N LYS A 418 20.57 19.64 8.74
CA LYS A 418 21.73 19.14 9.49
C LYS A 418 21.43 19.18 11.01
N SER A 419 21.76 18.10 11.71
CA SER A 419 21.48 17.95 13.16
C SER A 419 22.09 19.05 14.03
N GLU A 420 23.28 19.55 13.67
CA GLU A 420 23.95 20.64 14.42
C GLU A 420 23.17 21.95 14.38
N ASN A 421 22.61 22.32 13.22
CA ASN A 421 21.79 23.52 13.08
C ASN A 421 20.48 23.41 13.85
N ARG A 422 19.97 22.20 14.03
CA ARG A 422 18.72 21.96 14.75
C ARG A 422 18.85 22.12 16.26
N ASP A 423 19.93 21.63 16.86
CA ASP A 423 20.17 21.77 18.30
C ASP A 423 20.34 23.26 18.68
N ASP A 424 21.01 24.06 17.85
CA ASP A 424 21.17 25.52 18.05
C ASP A 424 19.84 26.28 17.85
N PHE A 425 19.02 25.87 16.88
CA PHE A 425 17.67 26.40 16.71
C PHE A 425 16.81 26.14 17.95
N PHE A 426 16.80 24.91 18.47
CA PHE A 426 16.05 24.58 19.69
C PHE A 426 16.51 25.39 20.90
N LYS A 427 17.81 25.62 21.01
CA LYS A 427 18.37 26.49 22.05
C LYS A 427 17.83 27.94 21.91
N SER A 428 17.83 28.47 20.68
CA SER A 428 17.29 29.81 20.41
C SER A 428 15.81 29.92 20.77
N VAL A 429 15.00 28.86 20.52
CA VAL A 429 13.59 28.83 20.93
C VAL A 429 13.42 28.90 22.45
N LEU A 430 14.27 28.20 23.22
CA LEU A 430 14.21 28.25 24.69
C LEU A 430 14.79 29.55 25.28
N GLU A 431 15.77 30.15 24.61
CA GLU A 431 16.40 31.40 24.99
C GLU A 431 15.60 32.64 24.56
N LYS A 432 14.50 32.44 23.84
CA LYS A 432 13.59 33.49 23.35
C LYS A 432 14.26 34.43 22.32
N ASP A 433 15.21 33.94 21.55
CA ASP A 433 15.96 34.70 20.54
C ASP A 433 15.23 34.67 19.20
N ALA A 434 14.24 35.54 19.03
CA ALA A 434 13.40 35.58 17.83
C ALA A 434 14.21 35.85 16.55
N ASP A 435 15.30 36.63 16.62
CA ASP A 435 16.15 36.96 15.47
C ASP A 435 16.91 35.72 14.97
N LYS A 436 17.44 34.92 15.91
CA LYS A 436 18.09 33.66 15.53
C LYS A 436 17.09 32.62 14.99
N ILE A 437 15.92 32.49 15.61
CA ILE A 437 14.85 31.63 15.13
C ILE A 437 14.52 32.01 13.68
N ASN A 438 14.30 33.30 13.41
CA ASN A 438 14.00 33.86 12.11
C ASN A 438 15.07 33.48 11.08
N LYS A 439 16.36 33.67 11.42
CA LYS A 439 17.48 33.33 10.54
C LYS A 439 17.56 31.86 10.21
N TYR A 440 17.35 30.96 11.18
CA TYR A 440 17.35 29.52 10.92
C TYR A 440 16.21 29.12 10.00
N ILE A 441 14.98 29.59 10.27
CA ILE A 441 13.80 29.29 9.45
C ILE A 441 14.01 29.81 8.03
N GLN A 442 14.46 31.05 7.84
CA GLN A 442 14.72 31.61 6.50
C GLN A 442 15.77 30.83 5.72
N ASN A 443 16.88 30.44 6.36
CA ASN A 443 17.89 29.63 5.68
C ASN A 443 17.34 28.28 5.21
N TRP A 444 16.55 27.61 6.06
CA TRP A 444 15.94 26.35 5.70
C TRP A 444 14.86 26.49 4.63
N LEU A 445 14.07 27.56 4.68
CA LEU A 445 13.09 27.88 3.65
C LEU A 445 13.77 28.17 2.30
N ALA A 446 14.91 28.88 2.31
CA ALA A 446 15.68 29.16 1.10
C ALA A 446 16.17 27.88 0.40
N ASP A 447 16.57 26.87 1.20
CA ASP A 447 17.09 25.59 0.71
C ASP A 447 15.98 24.58 0.34
N THR A 448 14.74 24.80 0.78
CA THR A 448 13.69 23.76 0.75
C THR A 448 12.41 24.12 -0.01
N ILE A 449 12.17 25.38 -0.36
CA ILE A 449 10.90 25.86 -0.95
C ILE A 449 11.04 26.20 -2.44
N SER A 450 10.04 25.79 -3.23
CA SER A 450 9.73 26.36 -4.55
C SER A 450 8.92 27.66 -4.43
N TYR A 451 9.04 28.58 -5.39
CA TYR A 451 8.37 29.89 -5.44
C TYR A 451 6.83 29.83 -5.48
N TYR A 452 6.22 28.64 -5.46
CA TYR A 452 4.77 28.46 -5.62
C TYR A 452 4.03 28.04 -4.35
N ASP A 453 4.72 27.97 -3.18
CA ASP A 453 4.14 27.44 -1.94
C ASP A 453 3.72 28.54 -0.97
N GLU A 454 2.56 29.15 -1.20
CA GLU A 454 2.00 30.24 -0.38
C GLU A 454 0.97 29.77 0.67
N LYS A 455 0.86 28.45 0.99
CA LYS A 455 -0.20 27.95 1.87
C LYS A 455 0.26 27.65 3.30
N GLU A 456 -0.53 28.08 4.28
CA GLU A 456 -0.32 27.95 5.73
C GLU A 456 0.01 26.50 6.15
N ASN A 457 -0.64 25.49 5.54
CA ASN A 457 -0.41 24.07 5.85
C ASN A 457 1.00 23.59 5.53
N TYR A 458 1.67 24.18 4.54
CA TYR A 458 3.05 23.87 4.20
C TYR A 458 4.01 24.26 5.33
N TYR A 459 3.96 25.54 5.74
CA TYR A 459 4.81 26.06 6.81
C TYR A 459 4.55 25.37 8.15
N HIS A 460 3.28 24.97 8.38
CA HIS A 460 2.90 24.15 9.51
C HIS A 460 3.59 22.79 9.50
N GLY A 461 3.51 22.05 8.36
CA GLY A 461 4.17 20.74 8.19
C GLY A 461 5.68 20.84 8.33
N PHE A 462 6.30 21.84 7.70
CA PHE A 462 7.72 22.15 7.77
C PHE A 462 8.19 22.35 9.22
N LEU A 463 7.57 23.27 9.96
CA LEU A 463 7.97 23.53 11.35
C LEU A 463 7.64 22.37 12.29
N ALA A 464 6.53 21.66 12.08
CA ALA A 464 6.22 20.45 12.83
C ALA A 464 7.32 19.40 12.66
N GLY A 465 7.82 19.21 11.44
CA GLY A 465 8.94 18.32 11.13
C GLY A 465 10.23 18.72 11.83
N VAL A 466 10.64 19.99 11.67
CA VAL A 466 11.83 20.53 12.32
C VAL A 466 11.79 20.35 13.83
N LEU A 467 10.63 20.64 14.43
CA LEU A 467 10.45 20.61 15.88
C LEU A 467 10.30 19.19 16.47
N THR A 468 9.94 18.20 15.65
CA THR A 468 9.77 16.81 16.13
C THR A 468 11.07 16.22 16.71
N GLY A 469 12.24 16.68 16.28
CA GLY A 469 13.55 16.31 16.83
C GLY A 469 13.91 16.91 18.18
N PHE A 470 13.07 17.76 18.79
CA PHE A 470 13.38 18.50 20.01
C PHE A 470 13.50 17.58 21.23
N LYS A 471 14.75 17.27 21.62
CA LYS A 471 15.04 16.33 22.71
C LYS A 471 14.44 16.77 24.04
N GLY A 472 13.70 15.86 24.69
CA GLY A 472 13.04 16.16 25.97
C GLY A 472 11.69 16.85 25.84
N TYR A 473 11.22 17.11 24.62
CA TYR A 473 9.93 17.76 24.36
C TYR A 473 9.06 16.89 23.45
N ARG A 474 7.76 17.16 23.46
CA ARG A 474 6.76 16.56 22.57
C ARG A 474 6.08 17.66 21.78
N VAL A 475 6.07 17.52 20.47
CA VAL A 475 5.32 18.38 19.56
C VAL A 475 3.88 17.86 19.44
N VAL A 476 2.92 18.77 19.50
CA VAL A 476 1.50 18.50 19.33
C VAL A 476 0.94 19.53 18.36
N SER A 477 0.28 19.09 17.31
CA SER A 477 -0.23 19.97 16.25
C SER A 477 -1.74 19.80 16.05
N ASN A 478 -2.40 20.87 15.58
CA ASN A 478 -3.80 20.90 15.14
C ASN A 478 -4.82 20.30 16.12
N ARG A 479 -4.66 20.53 17.42
CA ARG A 479 -5.64 20.12 18.44
C ARG A 479 -6.52 21.30 18.86
N GLU A 480 -7.74 20.97 19.27
CA GLU A 480 -8.65 21.95 19.89
C GLU A 480 -8.13 22.33 21.27
N SER A 481 -7.99 23.65 21.53
CA SER A 481 -7.65 24.22 22.82
C SER A 481 -8.35 25.57 22.99
N GLY A 482 -8.88 25.83 24.17
CA GLY A 482 -9.67 27.01 24.41
C GLY A 482 -10.86 27.11 23.44
N ASN A 483 -10.96 28.21 22.71
CA ASN A 483 -12.04 28.52 21.78
C ASN A 483 -11.64 28.29 20.29
N GLY A 484 -10.59 27.49 20.01
CA GLY A 484 -10.13 27.27 18.63
C GLY A 484 -9.12 26.14 18.51
N ARG A 485 -8.42 26.12 17.36
CA ARG A 485 -7.32 25.21 17.08
C ARG A 485 -6.03 26.00 16.97
N TYR A 486 -5.00 25.55 17.68
CA TYR A 486 -3.64 26.10 17.58
C TYR A 486 -2.84 25.35 16.51
N ASP A 487 -1.81 25.99 15.98
CA ASP A 487 -0.95 25.34 14.98
C ASP A 487 0.03 24.36 15.62
N LEU A 488 0.90 24.79 16.54
CA LEU A 488 1.86 23.90 17.18
C LEU A 488 2.04 24.20 18.67
N PHE A 489 1.99 23.14 19.49
CA PHE A 489 2.44 23.15 20.88
C PHE A 489 3.69 22.30 21.06
N ILE A 490 4.63 22.79 21.84
CA ILE A 490 5.78 22.03 22.31
C ILE A 490 5.67 21.89 23.83
N LYS A 491 5.57 20.66 24.29
CA LYS A 491 5.37 20.33 25.70
C LYS A 491 6.61 19.60 26.25
N SER A 492 7.22 20.09 27.33
CA SER A 492 8.33 19.36 27.97
C SER A 492 7.85 18.02 28.50
N ARG A 493 8.64 16.95 28.27
CA ARG A 493 8.31 15.58 28.70
C ARG A 493 8.60 15.33 30.18
N ILE A 494 9.55 16.05 30.74
CA ILE A 494 10.03 15.89 32.11
C ILE A 494 9.82 17.20 32.85
N GLY A 495 9.17 17.14 34.02
CA GLY A 495 9.06 18.27 34.96
C GLY A 495 8.02 19.34 34.64
N ARG A 496 7.33 19.29 33.49
CA ARG A 496 6.32 20.28 33.06
C ARG A 496 6.80 21.75 33.20
N ASN A 497 8.08 21.98 32.93
CA ASN A 497 8.69 23.30 33.20
C ASN A 497 8.29 24.32 32.14
N THR A 498 8.33 23.95 30.84
CA THR A 498 8.12 24.91 29.75
C THR A 498 7.16 24.30 28.71
N GLY A 499 6.13 25.06 28.36
CA GLY A 499 5.28 24.89 27.21
C GLY A 499 5.54 26.00 26.20
N ILE A 500 5.50 25.70 24.91
CA ILE A 500 5.74 26.67 23.85
C ILE A 500 4.57 26.62 22.88
N ILE A 501 4.07 27.76 22.45
CA ILE A 501 3.00 27.91 21.48
C ILE A 501 3.55 28.63 20.27
N PHE A 502 3.33 28.04 19.09
CA PHE A 502 3.55 28.67 17.80
C PHE A 502 2.22 28.83 17.09
N GLU A 503 1.97 30.02 16.56
CA GLU A 503 0.85 30.32 15.68
C GLU A 503 1.36 30.97 14.41
N PHE A 504 0.82 30.56 13.26
CA PHE A 504 1.31 30.95 11.94
C PHE A 504 0.29 31.79 11.18
N LYS A 505 0.80 32.69 10.34
CA LYS A 505 -0.01 33.42 9.38
C LYS A 505 0.73 33.59 8.07
N ILE A 506 0.01 33.62 6.97
CA ILE A 506 0.56 34.00 5.69
C ILE A 506 0.35 35.49 5.48
N SER A 507 1.44 36.17 5.20
CA SER A 507 1.41 37.56 4.79
C SER A 507 1.32 37.66 3.26
N PRO A 508 0.43 38.49 2.69
CA PRO A 508 0.34 38.69 1.28
C PRO A 508 1.54 39.44 0.69
N THR A 509 2.27 40.18 1.50
CA THR A 509 3.46 40.96 1.10
C THR A 509 4.53 40.93 2.18
N GLU A 510 5.79 41.17 1.79
CA GLU A 510 6.92 41.26 2.74
C GLU A 510 6.73 42.39 3.74
N ASP A 511 6.23 43.53 3.31
CA ASP A 511 6.04 44.73 4.15
C ASP A 511 5.01 44.52 5.26
N GLU A 512 4.08 43.58 5.11
CA GLU A 512 3.01 43.31 6.08
C GLU A 512 3.37 42.17 7.06
N MET A 513 4.52 41.51 6.91
CA MET A 513 4.88 40.35 7.70
C MET A 513 4.88 40.60 9.21
N GLU A 514 5.37 41.75 9.66
CA GLU A 514 5.32 42.09 11.09
C GLU A 514 3.88 42.20 11.61
N THR A 515 2.98 42.79 10.83
CA THR A 515 1.55 42.92 11.17
C THR A 515 0.90 41.54 11.28
N TYR A 516 1.21 40.62 10.37
CA TYR A 516 0.66 39.27 10.41
C TYR A 516 1.22 38.40 11.53
N ALA A 517 2.47 38.63 11.96
CA ALA A 517 3.01 38.01 13.17
C ALA A 517 2.30 38.53 14.43
N ASP A 518 1.92 39.83 14.49
CA ASP A 518 1.09 40.38 15.57
C ASP A 518 -0.31 39.79 15.58
N ILE A 519 -0.93 39.59 14.40
CA ILE A 519 -2.23 38.90 14.26
C ILE A 519 -2.14 37.48 14.81
N ALA A 520 -1.05 36.75 14.51
CA ALA A 520 -0.81 35.40 15.05
C ALA A 520 -0.73 35.42 16.59
N LEU A 521 0.02 36.33 17.16
CA LEU A 521 0.10 36.51 18.63
C LEU A 521 -1.26 36.87 19.24
N GLN A 522 -1.99 37.79 18.60
CA GLN A 522 -3.33 38.18 19.05
C GLN A 522 -4.30 37.00 19.06
N GLN A 523 -4.22 36.11 18.05
CA GLN A 523 -5.04 34.91 17.99
C GLN A 523 -4.76 33.96 19.17
N ILE A 524 -3.50 33.82 19.61
CA ILE A 524 -3.17 33.00 20.78
C ILE A 524 -3.91 33.54 22.03
N GLU A 525 -3.95 34.86 22.21
CA GLU A 525 -4.62 35.51 23.35
C GLU A 525 -6.15 35.39 23.22
N ASP A 526 -6.72 35.78 22.08
CA ASP A 526 -8.17 35.82 21.84
C ASP A 526 -8.81 34.43 21.98
N ARG A 527 -8.10 33.39 21.57
CA ARG A 527 -8.53 31.98 21.64
C ARG A 527 -8.14 31.28 22.93
N ASN A 528 -7.36 31.98 23.81
CA ASN A 528 -6.91 31.47 25.11
C ASN A 528 -6.20 30.09 25.00
N TYR A 529 -5.31 29.93 24.00
CA TYR A 529 -4.61 28.66 23.76
C TYR A 529 -3.74 28.23 24.94
N GLU A 530 -3.21 29.17 25.74
CA GLU A 530 -2.40 28.84 26.91
C GLU A 530 -3.16 28.07 28.01
N GLN A 531 -4.51 28.14 28.01
CA GLN A 531 -5.32 27.51 29.05
C GLN A 531 -5.07 26.01 29.14
N GLU A 532 -4.83 25.33 27.99
CA GLU A 532 -4.48 23.90 27.98
C GLU A 532 -3.16 23.66 28.71
N LEU A 533 -2.13 24.47 28.43
CA LEU A 533 -0.84 24.34 29.10
C LEU A 533 -0.92 24.66 30.60
N ARG A 534 -1.72 25.65 30.97
CA ARG A 534 -1.98 25.99 32.36
C ARG A 534 -2.72 24.85 33.10
N ASN A 535 -3.72 24.25 32.46
CA ASN A 535 -4.44 23.09 32.99
C ASN A 535 -3.50 21.89 33.16
N ASP A 536 -2.55 21.69 32.23
CA ASP A 536 -1.50 20.66 32.29
C ASP A 536 -0.40 21.03 33.32
N ARG A 537 -0.50 22.19 34.01
CA ARG A 537 0.42 22.68 35.05
C ARG A 537 1.82 23.04 34.54
N TYR A 538 1.95 23.54 33.32
CA TYR A 538 3.20 24.12 32.84
C TYR A 538 3.48 25.42 33.55
N GLN A 539 4.73 25.60 34.03
CA GLN A 539 5.12 26.76 34.83
C GLN A 539 5.45 27.99 33.97
N LYS A 540 6.13 27.74 32.84
CA LYS A 540 6.52 28.77 31.88
C LYS A 540 5.83 28.50 30.55
N ILE A 541 5.32 29.55 29.91
CA ILE A 541 4.69 29.47 28.59
C ILE A 541 5.32 30.54 27.71
N ILE A 542 5.96 30.06 26.61
CA ILE A 542 6.57 30.92 25.60
C ILE A 542 5.63 30.92 24.38
N LYS A 543 5.36 32.10 23.82
CA LYS A 543 4.43 32.30 22.71
C LYS A 543 5.14 32.97 21.54
N TYR A 544 5.05 32.39 20.38
CA TYR A 544 5.60 32.91 19.13
C TYR A 544 4.49 33.10 18.10
N GLY A 545 4.44 34.29 17.48
CA GLY A 545 3.72 34.52 16.23
C GLY A 545 4.71 34.52 15.09
N ILE A 546 4.43 33.75 14.06
CA ILE A 546 5.28 33.66 12.88
C ILE A 546 4.45 33.98 11.65
N SER A 547 4.93 34.90 10.83
CA SER A 547 4.37 35.15 9.51
C SER A 547 5.30 34.68 8.42
N PHE A 548 4.72 34.20 7.32
CA PHE A 548 5.43 33.74 6.15
C PHE A 548 4.99 34.51 4.91
N CYS A 549 5.94 34.82 4.04
CA CYS A 549 5.71 35.34 2.71
C CYS A 549 6.74 34.67 1.78
N GLU A 550 6.29 33.79 0.88
CA GLU A 550 7.19 32.99 0.03
C GLU A 550 8.32 32.30 0.84
N LYS A 551 9.58 32.61 0.56
CA LYS A 551 10.76 32.06 1.23
C LYS A 551 11.17 32.84 2.48
N LEU A 552 10.41 33.84 2.86
CA LEU A 552 10.71 34.71 4.00
C LEU A 552 9.81 34.35 5.19
N CYS A 553 10.32 34.57 6.38
CA CYS A 553 9.53 34.52 7.59
C CYS A 553 9.85 35.72 8.51
N TYR A 554 8.92 36.04 9.36
CA TYR A 554 9.10 37.01 10.43
C TYR A 554 8.60 36.42 11.75
N VAL A 555 9.50 36.29 12.73
CA VAL A 555 9.22 35.68 14.03
C VAL A 555 9.12 36.75 15.10
N LYS A 556 8.01 36.76 15.84
CA LYS A 556 7.77 37.68 16.94
C LYS A 556 7.50 36.92 18.24
N LEU A 557 8.19 37.32 19.30
CA LEU A 557 7.94 36.80 20.64
C LEU A 557 6.85 37.62 21.31
N SER A 558 5.90 36.99 21.99
CA SER A 558 4.90 37.67 22.78
C SER A 558 5.54 38.38 23.98
N PRO A 559 5.19 39.66 24.25
CA PRO A 559 5.64 40.35 25.45
C PRO A 559 5.09 39.72 26.76
N TYR A 560 4.06 38.90 26.66
CA TYR A 560 3.44 38.16 27.78
C TYR A 560 3.99 36.72 27.90
N SER A 561 5.15 36.40 27.32
CA SER A 561 5.82 35.13 27.50
C SER A 561 6.57 35.06 28.83
N ASP A 562 6.24 34.06 29.65
CA ASP A 562 6.85 33.83 30.98
C ASP A 562 8.35 33.48 30.92
#